data_4afa5be6e44b8de0965396073a05f493
#
_entry.id   4afa5be6e44b8de0965396073a05f493
#
_cell.length_a   1.000
_cell.length_b   1.000
_cell.length_c   1.000
_cell.angle_alpha   90.00
_cell.angle_beta   90.00
_cell.angle_gamma   90.00
#
_symmetry.space_group_name_H-M   'P 1'
#
loop_
_entity.id
_entity.type
_entity.pdbx_description
1 polymer ?
#
loop_
_entity_poly.entity_id
_entity_poly.type
_entity_poly.pdbx_seq_one_letter_code
_entity_poly.pdbx_strand_id
1 'polypeptide(L)'
;MMSVCCYSTLDINSINVDTVSAVTDDCNDDWLHAVGSRLYDKDGNEVWLTGANWFGFNCGERFPHGLWSADVDQLLSAIADRGINCLRLPVATELLLDWQNGVDDSDKISINPKNSPDYSFNPDFCRADGSCMSSLEIFDVIAKKCKKYGIKIIVDIHSPALHNSGHNYNVWYYNSSAGDADNMAVTADGTKITTQMWQDTLVWLADRYSNDDTIIAYDLKNEPHGKGQDGVASAKWDGSTDENNWAYAATNCALEIMKVNPNALILIEGVEQYTKEGKTWGQPDSKTDPPYYPGWWGGQFRGVRDYPIDLGEYQSQLVYSPHDYGPGVYNQTWFQKDFTTQTLLDDYWYDTWAFINSEDIAPLLIGEWGGFMDGAENEKWLTLLRDYMIDNHINHTFWCLNPNSGDTGGLLDYSFSSWDEEKYALFEPSLWQDEDGKYISLDHQVAIGSNGQSLSDYYASGKSSNLDAGGKTDPKPVDPVVTTTTTSTTSDTTTTSATTQDTQESTTTEPTTTTETSIPSQTSTDISGSTSSNTDSSVAPAEKTLLGDVNCDGAVKSNDLLLLKKYLLGLEDLTEQQLKNADLNEDKQVKSNDLLTLKKTLLGLD
;
A
#
# COMPACT_ATOMS: atom_id res chain seq x y z
N MET A 1 -7.91 -43.64 5.47
CA MET A 1 -8.88 -43.71 4.34
C MET A 1 -8.42 -42.66 3.37
N MET A 2 -7.94 -43.05 2.20
CA MET A 2 -7.45 -42.12 1.18
C MET A 2 -8.61 -41.28 0.66
N SER A 3 -8.51 -39.98 0.78
CA SER A 3 -9.38 -39.03 0.07
C SER A 3 -8.92 -38.98 -1.38
N VAL A 4 -9.80 -39.38 -2.29
CA VAL A 4 -9.58 -39.32 -3.72
C VAL A 4 -10.03 -37.94 -4.18
N CYS A 5 -9.10 -37.02 -4.47
CA CYS A 5 -9.42 -35.80 -5.21
C CYS A 5 -9.84 -36.16 -6.63
N CYS A 6 -11.04 -35.78 -6.99
CA CYS A 6 -11.57 -35.95 -8.35
C CYS A 6 -10.98 -34.88 -9.27
N TYR A 7 -10.16 -35.28 -10.23
CA TYR A 7 -9.81 -34.45 -11.38
C TYR A 7 -11.02 -34.34 -12.30
N SER A 8 -11.63 -33.18 -12.43
CA SER A 8 -12.53 -32.86 -13.53
C SER A 8 -11.78 -31.98 -14.54
N THR A 9 -11.52 -32.54 -15.73
CA THR A 9 -11.04 -31.78 -16.88
C THR A 9 -12.11 -30.78 -17.30
N LEU A 10 -11.88 -29.50 -17.12
CA LEU A 10 -12.74 -28.43 -17.60
C LEU A 10 -12.50 -28.18 -19.08
N ASP A 11 -13.58 -28.34 -19.86
CA ASP A 11 -13.65 -28.07 -21.29
C ASP A 11 -13.72 -26.53 -21.49
N ILE A 12 -12.70 -25.95 -22.11
CA ILE A 12 -12.43 -24.50 -22.16
C ILE A 12 -13.38 -23.73 -23.12
N ASN A 13 -14.36 -24.35 -23.73
CA ASN A 13 -15.11 -23.75 -24.84
C ASN A 13 -16.55 -23.27 -24.55
N SER A 14 -16.94 -23.07 -23.29
CA SER A 14 -18.24 -22.44 -23.01
C SER A 14 -18.26 -21.70 -21.68
N ILE A 15 -17.74 -20.48 -21.66
CA ILE A 15 -17.96 -19.57 -20.53
C ILE A 15 -19.19 -18.72 -20.87
N ASN A 16 -20.33 -19.12 -20.32
CA ASN A 16 -21.48 -18.24 -20.18
C ASN A 16 -21.20 -17.33 -18.96
N VAL A 17 -21.12 -16.03 -19.21
CA VAL A 17 -20.99 -15.02 -18.17
C VAL A 17 -22.41 -14.71 -17.65
N ASP A 18 -22.91 -15.55 -16.76
CA ASP A 18 -24.01 -15.17 -15.87
C ASP A 18 -23.43 -15.03 -14.47
N THR A 19 -23.51 -13.80 -13.94
CA THR A 19 -23.20 -13.39 -12.57
C THR A 19 -21.95 -14.06 -11.99
N VAL A 20 -20.83 -13.32 -11.98
CA VAL A 20 -19.61 -13.72 -11.27
C VAL A 20 -19.91 -13.77 -9.77
N SER A 21 -20.47 -14.88 -9.34
CA SER A 21 -20.38 -15.36 -7.99
C SER A 21 -18.92 -15.68 -7.76
N ALA A 22 -18.33 -15.29 -6.63
CA ALA A 22 -17.00 -15.68 -6.25
C ALA A 22 -16.76 -17.14 -6.62
N VAL A 23 -15.63 -17.45 -7.24
CA VAL A 23 -15.30 -18.81 -7.63
C VAL A 23 -15.20 -19.63 -6.36
N THR A 24 -16.23 -20.40 -6.04
CA THR A 24 -16.16 -21.42 -5.00
C THR A 24 -15.32 -22.56 -5.57
N ASP A 25 -14.01 -22.49 -5.39
CA ASP A 25 -13.16 -23.65 -5.52
C ASP A 25 -13.28 -24.46 -4.22
N ASP A 26 -13.43 -25.78 -4.31
CA ASP A 26 -13.59 -26.66 -3.14
C ASP A 26 -12.30 -26.78 -2.30
N CYS A 27 -11.20 -26.10 -2.69
CA CYS A 27 -9.91 -26.10 -2.02
C CYS A 27 -9.56 -24.68 -1.54
N ASN A 28 -10.15 -24.25 -0.44
CA ASN A 28 -9.86 -23.00 0.24
C ASN A 28 -8.99 -23.32 1.48
N ASP A 29 -7.78 -23.83 1.25
CA ASP A 29 -6.93 -24.42 2.27
C ASP A 29 -5.53 -23.79 2.43
N ASP A 30 -5.32 -22.62 1.82
CA ASP A 30 -4.05 -21.88 1.86
C ASP A 30 -4.02 -20.76 2.90
N TRP A 31 -5.00 -20.72 3.83
CA TRP A 31 -5.00 -19.76 4.92
C TRP A 31 -3.81 -19.94 5.85
N LEU A 32 -3.28 -18.82 6.34
CA LEU A 32 -2.07 -18.75 7.14
C LEU A 32 -2.37 -18.32 8.57
N HIS A 33 -1.45 -18.66 9.48
CA HIS A 33 -1.53 -18.21 10.87
C HIS A 33 -0.13 -17.99 11.45
N ALA A 34 -0.05 -17.17 12.49
CA ALA A 34 1.19 -16.82 13.18
C ALA A 34 1.42 -17.74 14.38
N VAL A 35 2.68 -18.16 14.57
CA VAL A 35 3.17 -18.77 15.82
C VAL A 35 4.49 -18.10 16.17
N GLY A 36 4.52 -17.34 17.26
CA GLY A 36 5.67 -16.49 17.58
C GLY A 36 5.94 -15.54 16.42
N SER A 37 7.17 -15.48 15.95
CA SER A 37 7.60 -14.59 14.86
C SER A 37 7.52 -15.21 13.46
N ARG A 38 6.77 -16.31 13.28
CA ARG A 38 6.71 -17.07 12.02
C ARG A 38 5.28 -17.21 11.51
N LEU A 39 5.14 -17.42 10.22
CA LEU A 39 3.87 -17.77 9.56
C LEU A 39 3.87 -19.26 9.17
N TYR A 40 2.71 -19.88 9.31
CA TYR A 40 2.49 -21.29 9.02
C TYR A 40 1.23 -21.50 8.19
N ASP A 41 1.25 -22.57 7.38
CA ASP A 41 0.06 -23.08 6.73
C ASP A 41 -0.83 -23.89 7.69
N LYS A 42 -1.97 -24.38 7.19
CA LYS A 42 -2.90 -25.23 7.96
C LYS A 42 -2.31 -26.55 8.45
N ASP A 43 -1.24 -27.02 7.82
CA ASP A 43 -0.59 -28.31 8.14
C ASP A 43 0.60 -28.10 9.11
N GLY A 44 0.85 -26.87 9.54
CA GLY A 44 1.92 -26.47 10.45
C GLY A 44 3.29 -26.36 9.79
N ASN A 45 3.34 -26.19 8.49
CA ASN A 45 4.56 -25.92 7.75
C ASN A 45 4.83 -24.42 7.69
N GLU A 46 6.07 -24.00 7.97
CA GLU A 46 6.47 -22.60 7.88
C GLU A 46 6.40 -22.11 6.43
N VAL A 47 5.95 -20.85 6.24
CA VAL A 47 5.83 -20.24 4.92
C VAL A 47 6.44 -18.84 4.91
N TRP A 48 6.88 -18.38 3.73
CA TRP A 48 7.42 -17.04 3.53
C TRP A 48 6.66 -16.31 2.43
N LEU A 49 6.13 -15.15 2.79
CA LEU A 49 5.59 -14.20 1.83
C LEU A 49 6.76 -13.38 1.28
N THR A 50 7.10 -13.60 0.01
CA THR A 50 8.17 -12.90 -0.68
C THR A 50 7.63 -12.29 -1.95
N GLY A 51 7.22 -11.03 -1.86
CA GLY A 51 6.36 -10.40 -2.83
C GLY A 51 6.82 -9.04 -3.32
N ALA A 52 5.91 -8.38 -4.04
CA ALA A 52 6.10 -7.03 -4.52
C ALA A 52 4.79 -6.22 -4.45
N ASN A 53 4.93 -4.90 -4.40
CA ASN A 53 3.81 -3.97 -4.49
C ASN A 53 3.47 -3.67 -5.96
N TRP A 54 2.16 -3.57 -6.27
CA TRP A 54 1.67 -3.17 -7.59
C TRP A 54 0.52 -2.18 -7.43
N PHE A 55 0.82 -0.89 -7.53
CA PHE A 55 -0.15 0.16 -7.28
C PHE A 55 -0.94 0.59 -8.53
N GLY A 56 -2.07 1.27 -8.28
CA GLY A 56 -2.95 1.81 -9.30
C GLY A 56 -4.42 1.86 -8.89
N PHE A 57 -4.92 0.92 -8.08
CA PHE A 57 -6.29 1.00 -7.53
C PHE A 57 -6.47 2.13 -6.50
N ASN A 58 -5.39 2.62 -5.91
CA ASN A 58 -5.38 3.80 -5.05
C ASN A 58 -5.29 5.12 -5.82
N CYS A 59 -5.11 5.05 -7.14
CA CYS A 59 -4.96 6.19 -8.04
C CYS A 59 -6.27 6.52 -8.78
N GLY A 60 -6.29 7.65 -9.46
CA GLY A 60 -7.43 8.08 -10.29
C GLY A 60 -7.74 7.13 -11.44
N GLU A 61 -6.80 6.29 -11.85
CA GLU A 61 -6.94 5.25 -12.86
C GLU A 61 -7.87 4.11 -12.41
N ARG A 62 -7.94 3.79 -11.11
CA ARG A 62 -8.82 2.77 -10.50
C ARG A 62 -8.52 1.33 -10.91
N PHE A 63 -7.30 1.05 -11.40
CA PHE A 63 -6.79 -0.29 -11.73
C PHE A 63 -5.26 -0.28 -11.71
N PRO A 64 -4.58 -1.45 -11.61
CA PRO A 64 -3.13 -1.48 -11.55
C PRO A 64 -2.47 -0.84 -12.77
N HIS A 65 -1.47 -0.01 -12.53
CA HIS A 65 -0.74 0.66 -13.60
C HIS A 65 -0.05 -0.34 -14.54
N GLY A 66 0.10 0.06 -15.80
CA GLY A 66 0.70 -0.75 -16.85
C GLY A 66 -0.30 -1.53 -17.70
N LEU A 67 -1.48 -1.83 -17.19
CA LEU A 67 -2.49 -2.63 -17.92
C LEU A 67 -3.12 -1.89 -19.11
N TRP A 68 -2.80 -0.61 -19.29
CA TRP A 68 -3.11 0.14 -20.53
C TRP A 68 -2.18 -0.22 -21.70
N SER A 69 -1.03 -0.87 -21.44
CA SER A 69 -0.02 -1.22 -22.44
C SER A 69 0.51 -2.66 -22.34
N ALA A 70 0.21 -3.37 -21.26
CA ALA A 70 0.63 -4.74 -21.03
C ALA A 70 -0.58 -5.69 -20.91
N ASP A 71 -0.41 -6.93 -21.37
CA ASP A 71 -1.35 -8.02 -21.18
C ASP A 71 -1.25 -8.55 -19.75
N VAL A 72 -2.37 -8.62 -19.04
CA VAL A 72 -2.41 -9.02 -17.63
C VAL A 72 -1.99 -10.48 -17.41
N ASP A 73 -2.32 -11.40 -18.32
CA ASP A 73 -1.90 -12.80 -18.20
C ASP A 73 -0.38 -12.94 -18.40
N GLN A 74 0.18 -12.22 -19.39
CA GLN A 74 1.62 -12.23 -19.63
C GLN A 74 2.38 -11.60 -18.46
N LEU A 75 1.87 -10.48 -17.92
CA LEU A 75 2.50 -9.81 -16.80
C LEU A 75 2.47 -10.67 -15.52
N LEU A 76 1.32 -11.24 -15.15
CA LEU A 76 1.21 -12.10 -13.96
C LEU A 76 2.00 -13.41 -14.14
N SER A 77 2.03 -13.99 -15.35
CA SER A 77 2.89 -15.13 -15.63
C SER A 77 4.37 -14.78 -15.43
N ALA A 78 4.82 -13.63 -15.93
CA ALA A 78 6.20 -13.19 -15.78
C ALA A 78 6.56 -12.88 -14.31
N ILE A 79 5.64 -12.33 -13.52
CA ILE A 79 5.79 -12.10 -12.08
C ILE A 79 5.96 -13.45 -11.36
N ALA A 80 5.10 -14.42 -11.64
CA ALA A 80 5.15 -15.75 -11.06
C ALA A 80 6.43 -16.51 -11.47
N ASP A 81 6.83 -16.43 -12.75
CA ASP A 81 8.06 -17.05 -13.26
C ASP A 81 9.34 -16.49 -12.60
N ARG A 82 9.23 -15.30 -12.02
CA ARG A 82 10.27 -14.64 -11.23
C ARG A 82 10.15 -14.88 -9.71
N GLY A 83 9.28 -15.79 -9.27
CA GLY A 83 9.20 -16.24 -7.88
C GLY A 83 8.50 -15.30 -6.92
N ILE A 84 7.82 -14.26 -7.40
CA ILE A 84 7.05 -13.33 -6.57
C ILE A 84 5.74 -14.03 -6.19
N ASN A 85 5.65 -14.54 -4.96
CA ASN A 85 4.53 -15.39 -4.52
C ASN A 85 3.36 -14.61 -3.91
N CYS A 86 3.51 -13.32 -3.65
CA CYS A 86 2.39 -12.45 -3.25
C CYS A 86 2.51 -11.04 -3.83
N LEU A 87 1.35 -10.41 -4.05
CA LEU A 87 1.24 -9.01 -4.48
C LEU A 87 0.53 -8.19 -3.41
N ARG A 88 1.16 -7.13 -2.93
CA ARG A 88 0.48 -6.10 -2.14
C ARG A 88 -0.12 -5.08 -3.11
N LEU A 89 -1.45 -4.96 -3.07
CA LEU A 89 -2.23 -4.12 -3.97
C LEU A 89 -2.78 -2.90 -3.23
N PRO A 90 -2.19 -1.72 -3.41
CA PRO A 90 -2.71 -0.47 -2.88
C PRO A 90 -4.09 -0.13 -3.45
N VAL A 91 -5.07 0.15 -2.56
CA VAL A 91 -6.42 0.63 -2.89
C VAL A 91 -6.75 1.88 -2.07
N ALA A 92 -7.79 2.62 -2.43
CA ALA A 92 -8.30 3.74 -1.64
C ALA A 92 -9.64 3.39 -0.96
N THR A 93 -9.89 3.95 0.23
CA THR A 93 -11.20 3.80 0.90
C THR A 93 -12.34 4.30 -0.01
N GLU A 94 -12.13 5.40 -0.75
CA GLU A 94 -13.10 5.90 -1.74
C GLU A 94 -13.45 4.85 -2.79
N LEU A 95 -12.47 4.09 -3.29
CA LEU A 95 -12.74 3.03 -4.26
C LEU A 95 -13.56 1.90 -3.66
N LEU A 96 -13.25 1.51 -2.42
CA LEU A 96 -14.01 0.49 -1.70
C LEU A 96 -15.44 0.94 -1.39
N LEU A 97 -15.65 2.24 -1.11
CA LEU A 97 -17.02 2.81 -0.98
C LEU A 97 -17.79 2.70 -2.29
N ASP A 98 -17.18 3.01 -3.42
CA ASP A 98 -17.79 2.84 -4.74
C ASP A 98 -18.14 1.35 -4.97
N TRP A 99 -17.24 0.43 -4.68
CA TRP A 99 -17.48 -1.02 -4.81
C TRP A 99 -18.62 -1.50 -3.91
N GLN A 100 -18.60 -1.15 -2.62
CA GLN A 100 -19.65 -1.50 -1.64
C GLN A 100 -21.03 -0.99 -2.06
N ASN A 101 -21.07 0.20 -2.68
CA ASN A 101 -22.31 0.81 -3.15
C ASN A 101 -22.72 0.33 -4.57
N GLY A 102 -21.98 -0.58 -5.18
CA GLY A 102 -22.27 -1.12 -6.51
C GLY A 102 -22.17 -0.08 -7.64
N VAL A 103 -21.25 0.87 -7.50
CA VAL A 103 -21.00 1.90 -8.52
C VAL A 103 -20.33 1.26 -9.73
N ASP A 104 -20.96 1.39 -10.90
CA ASP A 104 -20.30 1.06 -12.17
C ASP A 104 -19.45 2.25 -12.62
N ASP A 105 -18.15 2.16 -12.37
CA ASP A 105 -17.16 3.18 -12.72
C ASP A 105 -16.40 2.88 -14.02
N SER A 106 -16.92 1.99 -14.84
CA SER A 106 -16.31 1.56 -16.11
C SER A 106 -16.07 2.73 -17.10
N ASP A 107 -16.80 3.81 -16.96
CA ASP A 107 -16.63 5.04 -17.75
C ASP A 107 -15.43 5.90 -17.30
N LYS A 108 -14.94 5.70 -16.07
CA LYS A 108 -13.77 6.38 -15.51
C LYS A 108 -12.47 5.64 -15.79
N ILE A 109 -12.55 4.37 -16.19
CA ILE A 109 -11.37 3.52 -16.43
C ILE A 109 -10.77 3.81 -17.80
N SER A 110 -9.47 4.15 -17.82
CA SER A 110 -8.78 4.55 -19.05
C SER A 110 -8.46 3.40 -20.02
N ILE A 111 -8.63 2.16 -19.60
CA ILE A 111 -8.58 0.97 -20.49
C ILE A 111 -9.91 0.77 -21.24
N ASN A 112 -10.73 1.77 -21.40
CA ASN A 112 -12.04 1.61 -22.03
C ASN A 112 -11.90 1.14 -23.49
N PRO A 113 -12.52 -0.01 -23.84
CA PRO A 113 -12.47 -0.63 -25.17
C PRO A 113 -12.85 0.28 -26.31
N LYS A 114 -13.84 1.11 -26.10
CA LYS A 114 -14.40 1.97 -27.15
C LYS A 114 -13.50 3.17 -27.48
N ASN A 115 -12.54 3.50 -26.61
CA ASN A 115 -11.73 4.71 -26.71
C ASN A 115 -10.24 4.44 -26.95
N SER A 116 -9.77 3.21 -26.83
CA SER A 116 -8.36 2.86 -27.04
C SER A 116 -8.18 1.94 -28.25
N PRO A 117 -7.33 2.30 -29.21
CA PRO A 117 -6.94 1.37 -30.28
C PRO A 117 -6.14 0.18 -29.75
N ASP A 118 -5.55 0.28 -28.54
CA ASP A 118 -4.72 -0.76 -27.91
C ASP A 118 -5.50 -1.70 -26.97
N TYR A 119 -6.81 -1.64 -27.06
CA TYR A 119 -7.74 -2.45 -26.31
C TYR A 119 -7.55 -3.99 -26.47
N SER A 120 -6.81 -4.39 -27.49
CA SER A 120 -6.43 -5.78 -27.73
C SER A 120 -5.58 -6.42 -26.62
N PHE A 121 -4.97 -5.62 -25.71
CA PHE A 121 -4.09 -6.15 -24.67
C PHE A 121 -4.85 -6.93 -23.59
N ASN A 122 -6.01 -6.45 -23.15
CA ASN A 122 -6.76 -7.05 -22.04
C ASN A 122 -8.23 -7.33 -22.41
N PRO A 123 -8.51 -8.28 -23.32
CA PRO A 123 -9.88 -8.63 -23.67
C PRO A 123 -10.69 -9.16 -22.49
N ASP A 124 -10.04 -9.68 -21.46
CA ASP A 124 -10.66 -10.19 -20.23
C ASP A 124 -11.29 -9.10 -19.37
N PHE A 125 -10.99 -7.83 -19.63
CA PHE A 125 -11.63 -6.69 -18.99
C PHE A 125 -12.85 -6.17 -19.74
N CYS A 126 -13.39 -6.99 -20.65
CA CYS A 126 -14.62 -6.71 -21.39
C CYS A 126 -15.77 -7.58 -20.89
N ARG A 127 -16.93 -6.94 -20.75
CA ARG A 127 -18.20 -7.63 -20.65
C ARG A 127 -18.60 -8.20 -22.02
N ALA A 128 -19.54 -9.15 -22.02
CA ALA A 128 -20.02 -9.82 -23.25
C ALA A 128 -20.58 -8.85 -24.30
N ASP A 129 -21.09 -7.67 -23.92
CA ASP A 129 -21.58 -6.64 -24.81
C ASP A 129 -20.46 -5.74 -25.38
N GLY A 130 -19.21 -5.99 -25.01
CA GLY A 130 -18.03 -5.23 -25.43
C GLY A 130 -17.84 -3.92 -24.64
N SER A 131 -18.57 -3.69 -23.55
CA SER A 131 -18.29 -2.59 -22.62
C SER A 131 -17.12 -2.95 -21.70
N CYS A 132 -16.44 -1.93 -21.15
CA CYS A 132 -15.40 -2.12 -20.14
C CYS A 132 -16.03 -2.60 -18.83
N MET A 133 -15.31 -3.44 -18.09
CA MET A 133 -15.65 -3.80 -16.73
C MET A 133 -15.45 -2.62 -15.77
N SER A 134 -16.15 -2.63 -14.65
CA SER A 134 -15.88 -1.74 -13.52
C SER A 134 -14.57 -2.12 -12.83
N SER A 135 -14.05 -1.23 -11.99
CA SER A 135 -12.82 -1.50 -11.24
C SER A 135 -12.95 -2.72 -10.31
N LEU A 136 -14.12 -2.98 -9.74
CA LEU A 136 -14.37 -4.19 -8.94
C LEU A 136 -14.33 -5.46 -9.80
N GLU A 137 -14.96 -5.46 -10.97
CA GLU A 137 -14.92 -6.61 -11.89
C GLU A 137 -13.48 -6.86 -12.38
N ILE A 138 -12.69 -5.80 -12.62
CA ILE A 138 -11.26 -5.92 -12.96
C ILE A 138 -10.47 -6.52 -11.80
N PHE A 139 -10.75 -6.11 -10.56
CA PHE A 139 -10.12 -6.70 -9.37
C PHE A 139 -10.44 -8.20 -9.26
N ASP A 140 -11.71 -8.60 -9.45
CA ASP A 140 -12.12 -10.01 -9.45
C ASP A 140 -11.38 -10.83 -10.55
N VAL A 141 -11.18 -10.26 -11.74
CA VAL A 141 -10.41 -10.90 -12.82
C VAL A 141 -8.94 -11.05 -12.42
N ILE A 142 -8.34 -10.02 -11.83
CA ILE A 142 -6.94 -10.06 -11.38
C ILE A 142 -6.77 -11.10 -10.27
N ALA A 143 -7.65 -11.14 -9.27
CA ALA A 143 -7.60 -12.14 -8.20
C ALA A 143 -7.67 -13.56 -8.76
N LYS A 144 -8.62 -13.82 -9.67
CA LYS A 144 -8.71 -15.12 -10.35
C LYS A 144 -7.46 -15.49 -11.13
N LYS A 145 -6.79 -14.52 -11.78
CA LYS A 145 -5.55 -14.76 -12.51
C LYS A 145 -4.37 -14.97 -11.57
N CYS A 146 -4.29 -14.24 -10.45
CA CYS A 146 -3.30 -14.48 -9.41
C CYS A 146 -3.40 -15.92 -8.88
N LYS A 147 -4.60 -16.42 -8.57
CA LYS A 147 -4.82 -17.81 -8.18
C LYS A 147 -4.30 -18.79 -9.23
N LYS A 148 -4.59 -18.53 -10.52
CA LYS A 148 -4.11 -19.36 -11.64
C LYS A 148 -2.58 -19.51 -11.67
N TYR A 149 -1.85 -18.48 -11.28
CA TYR A 149 -0.39 -18.44 -11.31
C TYR A 149 0.28 -18.73 -9.96
N GLY A 150 -0.48 -19.10 -8.92
CA GLY A 150 0.04 -19.39 -7.59
C GLY A 150 0.48 -18.15 -6.81
N ILE A 151 -0.09 -16.98 -7.13
CA ILE A 151 0.20 -15.70 -6.48
C ILE A 151 -0.92 -15.38 -5.48
N LYS A 152 -0.57 -15.04 -4.24
CA LYS A 152 -1.51 -14.53 -3.24
C LYS A 152 -1.58 -13.00 -3.25
N ILE A 153 -2.65 -12.44 -2.68
CA ILE A 153 -2.90 -11.00 -2.64
C ILE A 153 -3.00 -10.51 -1.20
N ILE A 154 -2.31 -9.41 -0.92
CA ILE A 154 -2.49 -8.56 0.26
C ILE A 154 -3.17 -7.28 -0.23
N VAL A 155 -4.32 -6.92 0.33
CA VAL A 155 -4.99 -5.66 0.00
C VAL A 155 -4.58 -4.61 1.01
N ASP A 156 -4.04 -3.49 0.52
CA ASP A 156 -3.57 -2.36 1.33
C ASP A 156 -4.49 -1.15 1.18
N ILE A 157 -4.95 -0.59 2.30
CA ILE A 157 -5.64 0.71 2.27
C ILE A 157 -4.60 1.83 2.24
N HIS A 158 -4.22 2.23 1.04
CA HIS A 158 -3.12 3.16 0.84
C HIS A 158 -3.47 4.61 1.20
N SER A 159 -4.69 5.02 0.86
CA SER A 159 -5.16 6.40 1.08
C SER A 159 -6.66 6.45 1.36
N PRO A 160 -7.16 7.50 2.04
CA PRO A 160 -8.61 7.68 2.19
C PRO A 160 -9.30 7.93 0.86
N ALA A 161 -8.82 8.89 0.05
CA ALA A 161 -9.40 9.23 -1.25
C ALA A 161 -8.49 8.79 -2.41
N LEU A 162 -9.09 8.61 -3.58
CA LEU A 162 -8.39 8.39 -4.84
C LEU A 162 -7.57 9.62 -5.22
N HIS A 163 -6.31 9.42 -5.58
CA HIS A 163 -5.43 10.52 -5.95
C HIS A 163 -4.57 10.16 -7.18
N ASN A 164 -4.40 11.10 -8.11
CA ASN A 164 -3.65 10.85 -9.35
C ASN A 164 -2.19 10.43 -9.13
N SER A 165 -1.59 10.82 -8.01
CA SER A 165 -0.23 10.42 -7.65
C SER A 165 -0.17 9.24 -6.68
N GLY A 166 -1.32 8.68 -6.30
CA GLY A 166 -1.39 7.61 -5.29
C GLY A 166 -0.88 8.03 -3.92
N HIS A 167 -0.90 9.32 -3.62
CA HIS A 167 -0.21 9.89 -2.50
C HIS A 167 -0.83 9.51 -1.15
N ASN A 168 0.01 9.25 -0.16
CA ASN A 168 -0.41 8.88 1.18
C ASN A 168 -0.91 10.08 2.01
N TYR A 169 -1.69 9.80 3.06
CA TYR A 169 -2.25 10.78 3.98
C TYR A 169 -2.04 10.33 5.43
N ASN A 170 -1.83 11.27 6.36
CA ASN A 170 -1.38 11.01 7.74
C ASN A 170 -2.24 10.00 8.49
N VAL A 171 -3.55 10.10 8.34
CA VAL A 171 -4.56 9.29 9.04
C VAL A 171 -5.55 8.66 8.06
N TRP A 172 -6.40 7.77 8.54
CA TRP A 172 -7.38 6.99 7.74
C TRP A 172 -8.72 7.70 7.54
N TYR A 173 -8.85 8.94 8.04
CA TYR A 173 -10.09 9.70 8.01
C TYR A 173 -9.82 11.18 7.71
N TYR A 174 -10.86 11.91 7.30
CA TYR A 174 -10.77 13.36 7.09
C TYR A 174 -10.46 14.09 8.40
N ASN A 175 -9.35 14.78 8.43
CA ASN A 175 -8.97 15.63 9.55
C ASN A 175 -8.59 17.03 9.05
N SER A 176 -9.43 18.02 9.30
CA SER A 176 -9.22 19.39 8.81
C SER A 176 -7.96 20.07 9.36
N SER A 177 -7.31 19.50 10.37
CA SER A 177 -6.03 20.00 10.93
C SER A 177 -4.82 19.42 10.19
N ALA A 178 -4.99 18.32 9.44
CA ALA A 178 -3.93 17.78 8.60
C ALA A 178 -3.85 18.53 7.28
N GLY A 179 -2.64 18.74 6.77
CA GLY A 179 -2.43 19.39 5.47
C GLY A 179 -3.13 18.63 4.35
N ASP A 180 -3.64 19.35 3.36
CA ASP A 180 -4.30 18.83 2.17
C ASP A 180 -5.51 17.90 2.41
N ALA A 181 -6.15 17.99 3.59
CA ALA A 181 -7.28 17.14 3.97
C ALA A 181 -8.41 17.12 2.92
N ASP A 182 -8.71 18.28 2.32
CA ASP A 182 -9.77 18.39 1.30
C ASP A 182 -9.42 17.68 -0.01
N ASN A 183 -8.15 17.43 -0.31
CA ASN A 183 -7.70 16.71 -1.49
C ASN A 183 -7.46 15.23 -1.22
N MET A 184 -7.07 14.85 0.00
CA MET A 184 -6.54 13.53 0.31
C MET A 184 -7.52 12.63 1.09
N ALA A 185 -8.54 13.22 1.71
CA ALA A 185 -9.54 12.49 2.50
C ALA A 185 -10.98 12.93 2.19
N VAL A 186 -11.19 13.57 1.04
CA VAL A 186 -12.51 13.92 0.50
C VAL A 186 -12.64 13.28 -0.87
N THR A 187 -13.72 12.51 -1.07
CA THR A 187 -14.01 11.85 -2.34
C THR A 187 -14.33 12.84 -3.45
N ALA A 188 -14.33 12.39 -4.69
CA ALA A 188 -14.64 13.22 -5.85
C ALA A 188 -16.03 13.89 -5.80
N ASP A 189 -16.99 13.30 -5.08
CA ASP A 189 -18.34 13.87 -4.87
C ASP A 189 -18.45 14.79 -3.64
N GLY A 190 -17.35 14.99 -2.91
CA GLY A 190 -17.25 15.86 -1.75
C GLY A 190 -17.55 15.18 -0.41
N THR A 191 -17.66 13.86 -0.38
CA THR A 191 -17.85 13.10 0.86
C THR A 191 -16.55 13.08 1.67
N LYS A 192 -16.61 13.44 2.95
CA LYS A 192 -15.48 13.36 3.87
C LYS A 192 -15.40 11.94 4.42
N ILE A 193 -14.29 11.27 4.17
CA ILE A 193 -14.04 9.92 4.67
C ILE A 193 -13.98 9.95 6.20
N THR A 194 -14.69 9.06 6.85
CA THR A 194 -14.69 8.90 8.31
C THR A 194 -14.01 7.60 8.72
N THR A 195 -13.58 7.51 9.99
CA THR A 195 -13.08 6.26 10.57
C THR A 195 -14.06 5.10 10.38
N GLN A 196 -15.35 5.35 10.51
CA GLN A 196 -16.38 4.32 10.30
C GLN A 196 -16.45 3.86 8.84
N MET A 197 -16.37 4.78 7.86
CA MET A 197 -16.37 4.42 6.44
C MET A 197 -15.15 3.55 6.08
N TRP A 198 -13.97 3.93 6.57
CA TRP A 198 -12.76 3.15 6.40
C TRP A 198 -12.91 1.72 6.98
N GLN A 199 -13.43 1.59 8.20
CA GLN A 199 -13.66 0.30 8.84
C GLN A 199 -14.72 -0.52 8.10
N ASP A 200 -15.89 0.07 7.78
CA ASP A 200 -17.00 -0.63 7.15
C ASP A 200 -16.65 -1.16 5.76
N THR A 201 -15.83 -0.42 4.99
CA THR A 201 -15.39 -0.87 3.67
C THR A 201 -14.42 -2.04 3.75
N LEU A 202 -13.51 -2.05 4.74
CA LEU A 202 -12.61 -3.18 5.00
C LEU A 202 -13.38 -4.43 5.44
N VAL A 203 -14.36 -4.27 6.34
CA VAL A 203 -15.22 -5.38 6.77
C VAL A 203 -16.02 -5.93 5.60
N TRP A 204 -16.57 -5.07 4.75
CA TRP A 204 -17.29 -5.48 3.54
C TRP A 204 -16.37 -6.25 2.57
N LEU A 205 -15.14 -5.77 2.36
CA LEU A 205 -14.18 -6.43 1.48
C LEU A 205 -13.80 -7.80 2.03
N ALA A 206 -13.54 -7.89 3.34
CA ALA A 206 -13.19 -9.14 4.01
C ALA A 206 -14.33 -10.17 3.97
N ASP A 207 -15.58 -9.74 4.13
CA ASP A 207 -16.76 -10.60 3.99
C ASP A 207 -16.91 -11.13 2.56
N ARG A 208 -16.74 -10.24 1.55
CA ARG A 208 -16.83 -10.59 0.13
C ARG A 208 -15.87 -11.72 -0.27
N TYR A 209 -14.64 -11.68 0.24
CA TYR A 209 -13.59 -12.65 -0.09
C TYR A 209 -13.31 -13.66 1.03
N SER A 210 -14.22 -13.83 2.00
CA SER A 210 -14.04 -14.74 3.13
C SER A 210 -13.89 -16.22 2.75
N ASN A 211 -14.23 -16.58 1.52
CA ASN A 211 -14.10 -17.92 0.96
C ASN A 211 -13.11 -17.98 -0.23
N ASP A 212 -12.22 -17.00 -0.35
CA ASP A 212 -11.19 -16.96 -1.40
C ASP A 212 -9.82 -16.69 -0.77
N ASP A 213 -9.06 -17.75 -0.55
CA ASP A 213 -7.72 -17.74 0.03
C ASP A 213 -6.63 -17.18 -0.91
N THR A 214 -7.02 -16.68 -2.08
CA THR A 214 -6.13 -15.86 -2.91
C THR A 214 -5.88 -14.52 -2.24
N ILE A 215 -6.88 -13.97 -1.52
CA ILE A 215 -6.76 -12.73 -0.76
C ILE A 215 -6.52 -13.10 0.70
N ILE A 216 -5.24 -13.28 1.05
CA ILE A 216 -4.83 -13.84 2.35
C ILE A 216 -4.69 -12.81 3.46
N ALA A 217 -4.60 -11.51 3.13
CA ALA A 217 -4.31 -10.49 4.13
C ALA A 217 -4.90 -9.12 3.78
N TYR A 218 -5.16 -8.33 4.83
CA TYR A 218 -5.55 -6.93 4.76
C TYR A 218 -4.55 -6.08 5.53
N ASP A 219 -3.89 -5.16 4.83
CA ASP A 219 -3.06 -4.10 5.40
C ASP A 219 -3.96 -2.89 5.68
N LEU A 220 -4.21 -2.60 6.95
CA LEU A 220 -5.33 -1.76 7.35
C LEU A 220 -5.17 -0.30 6.94
N LYS A 221 -3.94 0.21 6.90
CA LYS A 221 -3.63 1.58 6.45
C LYS A 221 -2.15 1.72 6.16
N ASN A 222 -1.85 2.09 4.91
CA ASN A 222 -0.49 2.44 4.51
C ASN A 222 0.02 3.66 5.26
N GLU A 223 1.14 3.49 5.94
CA GLU A 223 1.94 4.54 6.55
C GLU A 223 1.14 5.56 7.39
N PRO A 224 0.55 5.17 8.52
CA PRO A 224 0.08 6.13 9.50
C PRO A 224 1.25 7.01 9.96
N HIS A 225 1.16 8.34 9.78
CA HIS A 225 2.29 9.23 10.02
C HIS A 225 1.89 10.61 10.52
N GLY A 226 2.82 11.52 10.50
CA GLY A 226 2.72 12.88 10.93
C GLY A 226 3.52 13.15 12.20
N LYS A 227 3.88 14.40 12.40
CA LYS A 227 4.77 14.79 13.50
C LYS A 227 3.98 14.99 14.79
N GLY A 228 4.51 14.48 15.88
CA GLY A 228 3.87 14.57 17.20
C GLY A 228 3.49 15.98 17.63
N GLN A 229 4.26 17.00 17.22
CA GLN A 229 3.94 18.40 17.47
C GLN A 229 2.63 18.88 16.81
N ASP A 230 2.19 18.22 15.75
CA ASP A 230 0.97 18.55 15.01
C ASP A 230 -0.28 17.94 15.68
N GLY A 231 -0.08 17.19 16.76
CA GLY A 231 -1.13 16.74 17.68
C GLY A 231 -2.17 15.85 17.01
N VAL A 232 -3.42 16.30 16.92
CA VAL A 232 -4.54 15.54 16.36
C VAL A 232 -4.45 15.34 14.83
N ALA A 233 -3.59 16.09 14.16
CA ALA A 233 -3.39 15.96 12.71
C ALA A 233 -2.50 14.77 12.31
N SER A 234 -1.92 14.09 13.30
CA SER A 234 -0.91 13.05 13.11
C SER A 234 -1.30 11.76 13.80
N ALA A 235 -1.01 10.63 13.19
CA ALA A 235 -1.20 9.32 13.80
C ALA A 235 -0.25 9.12 14.98
N LYS A 236 -0.78 8.58 16.07
CA LYS A 236 -0.02 8.24 17.28
C LYS A 236 -0.28 6.81 17.71
N TRP A 237 0.57 6.31 18.60
CA TRP A 237 0.43 4.98 19.22
C TRP A 237 0.53 5.15 20.74
N ASP A 238 -0.58 5.05 21.46
CA ASP A 238 -0.63 5.17 22.92
C ASP A 238 -1.82 4.42 23.52
N GLY A 239 -2.03 4.53 24.83
CA GLY A 239 -3.15 3.87 25.54
C GLY A 239 -4.47 4.64 25.48
N SER A 240 -4.59 5.69 24.68
CA SER A 240 -5.84 6.47 24.58
C SER A 240 -6.83 5.89 23.58
N THR A 241 -8.07 6.40 23.66
CA THR A 241 -9.12 6.12 22.66
C THR A 241 -9.34 7.30 21.71
N ASP A 242 -8.34 8.17 21.56
CA ASP A 242 -8.41 9.32 20.65
C ASP A 242 -8.53 8.82 19.20
N GLU A 243 -9.25 9.56 18.35
CA GLU A 243 -9.52 9.15 16.97
C GLU A 243 -8.24 8.95 16.15
N ASN A 244 -7.17 9.72 16.45
CA ASN A 244 -5.88 9.59 15.80
C ASN A 244 -4.92 8.56 16.45
N ASN A 245 -5.39 7.79 17.43
CA ASN A 245 -4.60 6.68 17.98
C ASN A 245 -4.71 5.45 17.08
N TRP A 246 -3.63 5.18 16.36
CA TRP A 246 -3.57 4.10 15.39
C TRP A 246 -3.73 2.71 16.02
N ALA A 247 -3.07 2.45 17.16
CA ALA A 247 -3.22 1.16 17.84
C ALA A 247 -4.69 0.87 18.20
N TYR A 248 -5.42 1.87 18.69
CA TYR A 248 -6.84 1.74 19.03
C TYR A 248 -7.72 1.52 17.78
N ALA A 249 -7.51 2.33 16.75
CA ALA A 249 -8.30 2.22 15.51
C ALA A 249 -8.05 0.89 14.78
N ALA A 250 -6.78 0.50 14.66
CA ALA A 250 -6.38 -0.76 14.00
C ALA A 250 -6.91 -1.98 14.74
N THR A 251 -6.82 -2.01 16.09
CA THR A 251 -7.37 -3.10 16.90
C THR A 251 -8.88 -3.24 16.68
N ASN A 252 -9.63 -2.14 16.73
CA ASN A 252 -11.08 -2.20 16.52
C ASN A 252 -11.44 -2.66 15.11
N CYS A 253 -10.75 -2.15 14.09
CA CYS A 253 -10.97 -2.55 12.71
C CYS A 253 -10.66 -4.05 12.51
N ALA A 254 -9.54 -4.52 13.01
CA ALA A 254 -9.15 -5.92 12.95
C ALA A 254 -10.21 -6.83 13.58
N LEU A 255 -10.69 -6.50 14.77
CA LEU A 255 -11.71 -7.30 15.47
C LEU A 255 -13.05 -7.34 14.71
N GLU A 256 -13.43 -6.29 13.98
CA GLU A 256 -14.62 -6.32 13.14
C GLU A 256 -14.40 -7.19 11.88
N ILE A 257 -13.23 -7.11 11.24
CA ILE A 257 -12.85 -7.99 10.12
C ILE A 257 -12.90 -9.46 10.55
N MET A 258 -12.33 -9.80 11.71
CA MET A 258 -12.28 -11.18 12.22
C MET A 258 -13.66 -11.82 12.43
N LYS A 259 -14.72 -11.02 12.60
CA LYS A 259 -16.09 -11.54 12.72
C LYS A 259 -16.63 -12.11 11.40
N VAL A 260 -16.12 -11.63 10.27
CA VAL A 260 -16.59 -12.03 8.93
C VAL A 260 -15.56 -12.89 8.18
N ASN A 261 -14.27 -12.69 8.43
CA ASN A 261 -13.19 -13.49 7.86
C ASN A 261 -12.12 -13.81 8.92
N PRO A 262 -12.32 -14.82 9.76
CA PRO A 262 -11.40 -15.18 10.85
C PRO A 262 -10.09 -15.81 10.37
N ASN A 263 -9.96 -16.11 9.08
CA ASN A 263 -8.79 -16.79 8.52
C ASN A 263 -7.77 -15.81 7.89
N ALA A 264 -8.17 -14.58 7.57
CA ALA A 264 -7.30 -13.62 6.93
C ALA A 264 -6.24 -13.09 7.91
N LEU A 265 -5.02 -12.88 7.44
CA LEU A 265 -4.01 -12.15 8.19
C LEU A 265 -4.38 -10.65 8.24
N ILE A 266 -4.09 -10.04 9.37
CA ILE A 266 -4.23 -8.60 9.59
C ILE A 266 -2.85 -7.98 9.70
N LEU A 267 -2.51 -7.14 8.73
CA LEU A 267 -1.28 -6.36 8.74
C LEU A 267 -1.53 -5.02 9.41
N ILE A 268 -0.72 -4.71 10.40
CA ILE A 268 -0.77 -3.44 11.13
C ILE A 268 0.60 -2.79 11.05
N GLU A 269 0.66 -1.64 10.40
CA GLU A 269 1.86 -0.83 10.32
C GLU A 269 2.12 -0.05 11.62
N GLY A 270 3.31 0.52 11.75
CA GLY A 270 3.65 1.46 12.82
C GLY A 270 3.16 2.88 12.55
N VAL A 271 3.75 3.83 13.24
CA VAL A 271 3.55 5.27 13.02
C VAL A 271 4.87 5.93 12.61
N GLU A 272 4.91 7.26 12.39
CA GLU A 272 6.19 7.97 12.09
C GLU A 272 6.98 8.27 13.36
N GLN A 273 6.31 8.72 14.42
CA GLN A 273 6.97 9.17 15.64
C GLN A 273 6.38 8.52 16.88
N TYR A 274 7.22 8.29 17.89
CA TYR A 274 6.82 7.80 19.20
C TYR A 274 7.26 8.75 20.31
N THR A 275 6.39 8.98 21.29
CA THR A 275 6.64 9.92 22.40
C THR A 275 7.71 9.36 23.34
N LYS A 276 8.71 10.16 23.67
CA LYS A 276 9.74 9.80 24.66
C LYS A 276 9.19 9.81 26.08
N GLU A 277 9.83 9.06 26.97
CA GLU A 277 9.46 9.01 28.38
C GLU A 277 9.39 10.41 29.00
N GLY A 278 8.32 10.69 29.73
CA GLY A 278 8.08 11.99 30.37
C GLY A 278 7.68 13.11 29.42
N LYS A 279 7.49 12.84 28.13
CA LYS A 279 6.98 13.78 27.13
C LYS A 279 5.51 13.51 26.82
N THR A 280 4.87 14.40 26.07
CA THR A 280 3.46 14.30 25.70
C THR A 280 3.27 14.55 24.21
N TRP A 281 2.30 13.86 23.60
CA TRP A 281 1.88 14.12 22.22
C TRP A 281 1.33 15.55 22.08
N GLY A 282 1.59 16.22 20.98
CA GLY A 282 1.25 17.63 20.77
C GLY A 282 2.26 18.61 21.36
N GLN A 283 3.31 18.15 22.04
CA GLN A 283 4.37 19.02 22.54
C GLN A 283 5.20 19.58 21.37
N PRO A 284 5.52 20.91 21.37
CA PRO A 284 6.40 21.47 20.34
C PRO A 284 7.75 20.76 20.26
N ASP A 285 8.24 20.56 19.04
CA ASP A 285 9.57 19.97 18.83
C ASP A 285 10.69 20.86 19.40
N SER A 286 11.80 20.24 19.77
CA SER A 286 12.96 20.90 20.38
C SER A 286 14.25 20.25 19.88
N LYS A 287 15.15 21.07 19.32
CA LYS A 287 16.46 20.58 18.86
C LYS A 287 17.38 20.14 20.00
N THR A 288 17.19 20.65 21.22
CA THR A 288 18.04 20.33 22.37
C THR A 288 17.49 19.25 23.28
N ASP A 289 16.18 19.02 23.24
CA ASP A 289 15.47 18.00 24.02
C ASP A 289 14.25 17.51 23.20
N PRO A 290 14.49 16.77 22.08
CA PRO A 290 13.43 16.35 21.18
C PRO A 290 12.45 15.41 21.89
N PRO A 291 11.13 15.72 21.85
CA PRO A 291 10.13 14.96 22.60
C PRO A 291 9.75 13.62 21.94
N TYR A 292 10.17 13.39 20.69
CA TYR A 292 9.79 12.22 19.93
C TYR A 292 11.01 11.43 19.45
N TYR A 293 10.84 10.12 19.33
CA TYR A 293 11.71 9.26 18.53
C TYR A 293 11.26 9.34 17.08
N PRO A 294 12.14 9.68 16.13
CA PRO A 294 11.79 9.68 14.71
C PRO A 294 11.77 8.26 14.15
N GLY A 295 11.06 8.08 13.03
CA GLY A 295 11.04 6.84 12.26
C GLY A 295 10.68 7.10 10.81
N TRP A 296 10.66 6.05 10.01
CA TRP A 296 9.98 6.05 8.73
C TRP A 296 8.46 6.07 8.97
N TRP A 297 7.71 6.58 8.01
CA TRP A 297 6.26 6.45 8.00
C TRP A 297 5.91 4.96 8.04
N GLY A 298 4.99 4.55 8.87
CA GLY A 298 4.67 3.14 9.09
C GLY A 298 5.75 2.29 9.78
N GLY A 299 6.93 2.86 10.08
CA GLY A 299 8.10 2.10 10.56
C GLY A 299 8.34 2.09 12.07
N GLN A 300 7.58 2.87 12.87
CA GLN A 300 7.85 3.04 14.30
C GLN A 300 6.91 2.21 15.18
N PHE A 301 7.44 1.13 15.77
CA PHE A 301 6.70 0.18 16.62
C PHE A 301 7.10 0.20 18.10
N ARG A 302 7.85 1.21 18.59
CA ARG A 302 8.17 1.28 20.02
C ARG A 302 6.93 1.14 20.91
N GLY A 303 5.78 1.62 20.43
CA GLY A 303 4.51 1.54 21.14
C GLY A 303 4.00 0.12 21.40
N VAL A 304 4.44 -0.89 20.66
CA VAL A 304 4.05 -2.29 20.86
C VAL A 304 4.48 -2.80 22.24
N ARG A 305 5.61 -2.31 22.77
CA ARG A 305 6.09 -2.72 24.11
C ARG A 305 5.15 -2.25 25.23
N ASP A 306 4.55 -1.08 25.07
CA ASP A 306 3.70 -0.47 26.10
C ASP A 306 2.21 -0.73 25.84
N TYR A 307 1.83 -0.79 24.57
CA TYR A 307 0.44 -0.91 24.09
C TYR A 307 0.39 -1.91 22.93
N PRO A 308 0.59 -3.22 23.18
CA PRO A 308 0.52 -4.24 22.14
C PRO A 308 -0.89 -4.34 21.55
N ILE A 309 -0.97 -4.73 20.30
CA ILE A 309 -2.24 -5.09 19.67
C ILE A 309 -2.73 -6.40 20.28
N ASP A 310 -3.95 -6.40 20.80
CA ASP A 310 -4.60 -7.57 21.38
C ASP A 310 -5.87 -7.91 20.58
N LEU A 311 -5.80 -8.98 19.81
CA LEU A 311 -6.92 -9.50 19.01
C LEU A 311 -7.62 -10.68 19.71
N GLY A 312 -7.30 -10.97 20.97
CA GLY A 312 -7.91 -12.05 21.74
C GLY A 312 -7.73 -13.42 21.08
N GLU A 313 -8.83 -14.11 20.79
CA GLU A 313 -8.79 -15.44 20.14
C GLU A 313 -8.25 -15.42 18.71
N TYR A 314 -8.17 -14.24 18.07
CA TYR A 314 -7.63 -14.06 16.73
C TYR A 314 -6.17 -13.59 16.71
N GLN A 315 -5.45 -13.68 17.83
CA GLN A 315 -4.06 -13.19 17.94
C GLN A 315 -3.12 -13.84 16.91
N SER A 316 -3.39 -15.06 16.50
CA SER A 316 -2.65 -15.77 15.45
C SER A 316 -2.82 -15.19 14.04
N GLN A 317 -3.69 -14.21 13.86
CA GLN A 317 -3.87 -13.53 12.56
C GLN A 317 -3.13 -12.19 12.49
N LEU A 318 -2.44 -11.76 13.57
CA LEU A 318 -1.69 -10.52 13.61
C LEU A 318 -0.33 -10.65 12.95
N VAL A 319 -0.02 -9.72 12.05
CA VAL A 319 1.31 -9.46 11.47
C VAL A 319 1.63 -7.99 11.62
N TYR A 320 2.81 -7.63 12.12
CA TYR A 320 3.25 -6.24 12.09
C TYR A 320 3.98 -5.94 10.77
N SER A 321 3.64 -4.83 10.13
CA SER A 321 4.10 -4.50 8.79
C SER A 321 4.92 -3.20 8.77
N PRO A 322 6.20 -3.20 9.18
CA PRO A 322 7.03 -2.02 9.08
C PRO A 322 7.36 -1.67 7.63
N HIS A 323 7.53 -0.36 7.36
CA HIS A 323 8.19 0.16 6.17
C HIS A 323 9.59 0.63 6.52
N ASP A 324 10.55 0.37 5.66
CA ASP A 324 11.93 0.82 5.84
C ASP A 324 12.53 1.21 4.49
N TYR A 325 13.22 2.35 4.45
CA TYR A 325 13.80 2.90 3.25
C TYR A 325 15.25 3.35 3.45
N GLY A 326 15.98 3.43 2.35
CA GLY A 326 17.37 3.83 2.33
C GLY A 326 17.60 5.33 2.20
N PRO A 327 18.88 5.75 2.24
CA PRO A 327 19.26 7.16 2.15
C PRO A 327 18.86 7.81 0.82
N GLY A 328 18.59 7.02 -0.22
CA GLY A 328 18.09 7.52 -1.51
C GLY A 328 16.68 8.08 -1.46
N VAL A 329 15.83 7.60 -0.54
CA VAL A 329 14.48 8.15 -0.31
C VAL A 329 14.56 9.34 0.64
N TYR A 330 15.22 9.17 1.79
CA TYR A 330 15.50 10.28 2.70
C TYR A 330 16.74 9.99 3.55
N ASN A 331 17.66 10.95 3.62
CA ASN A 331 18.91 10.79 4.37
C ASN A 331 18.70 10.99 5.88
N GLN A 332 18.15 9.97 6.53
CA GLN A 332 17.91 9.91 7.96
C GLN A 332 19.20 10.04 8.78
N THR A 333 19.05 10.33 10.08
CA THR A 333 20.21 10.59 10.97
C THR A 333 21.15 9.39 11.09
N TRP A 334 20.65 8.19 11.01
CA TRP A 334 21.45 6.94 11.07
C TRP A 334 22.25 6.65 9.79
N PHE A 335 21.94 7.33 8.68
CA PHE A 335 22.72 7.25 7.43
C PHE A 335 23.81 8.32 7.32
N GLN A 336 23.85 9.31 8.23
CA GLN A 336 24.84 10.41 8.18
C GLN A 336 26.27 10.01 8.59
N LYS A 337 26.51 8.74 8.84
CA LYS A 337 27.80 8.10 9.09
C LYS A 337 27.86 6.79 8.32
N ASP A 338 29.05 6.23 8.15
CA ASP A 338 29.16 4.88 7.59
C ASP A 338 28.32 3.90 8.42
N PHE A 339 27.51 3.08 7.74
CA PHE A 339 26.55 2.19 8.39
C PHE A 339 26.76 0.73 7.96
N THR A 340 26.44 -0.17 8.87
CA THR A 340 26.46 -1.63 8.73
C THR A 340 25.17 -2.16 9.32
N THR A 341 24.85 -3.45 9.12
CA THR A 341 23.70 -4.09 9.77
C THR A 341 23.70 -3.83 11.29
N GLN A 342 24.87 -3.95 11.96
CA GLN A 342 24.95 -3.72 13.40
C GLN A 342 24.64 -2.27 13.78
N THR A 343 25.16 -1.29 13.04
CA THR A 343 24.88 0.12 13.37
C THR A 343 23.45 0.50 13.03
N LEU A 344 22.83 -0.10 12.02
CA LEU A 344 21.41 0.10 11.73
C LEU A 344 20.52 -0.53 12.83
N LEU A 345 20.90 -1.69 13.35
CA LEU A 345 20.26 -2.29 14.53
C LEU A 345 20.39 -1.39 15.76
N ASP A 346 21.60 -0.92 16.08
CA ASP A 346 21.88 -0.10 17.26
C ASP A 346 21.21 1.28 17.21
N ASP A 347 21.15 1.90 16.03
CA ASP A 347 20.68 3.28 15.89
C ASP A 347 19.18 3.38 15.55
N TYR A 348 18.59 2.33 14.92
CA TYR A 348 17.22 2.42 14.43
C TYR A 348 16.45 1.08 14.47
N TRP A 349 16.86 0.04 13.71
CA TRP A 349 16.05 -1.15 13.45
C TRP A 349 15.57 -1.86 14.71
N TYR A 350 16.48 -2.14 15.68
CA TYR A 350 16.11 -2.93 16.86
C TYR A 350 15.00 -2.27 17.66
N ASP A 351 15.17 -1.00 17.98
CA ASP A 351 14.22 -0.28 18.82
C ASP A 351 12.90 0.04 18.11
N THR A 352 12.90 0.09 16.77
CA THR A 352 11.71 0.47 16.01
C THR A 352 10.85 -0.72 15.61
N TRP A 353 11.43 -1.77 15.03
CA TRP A 353 10.66 -2.90 14.53
C TRP A 353 11.33 -4.28 14.70
N ALA A 354 12.67 -4.38 14.63
CA ALA A 354 13.33 -5.68 14.61
C ALA A 354 13.19 -6.46 15.92
N PHE A 355 12.94 -5.78 17.06
CA PHE A 355 12.68 -6.44 18.33
C PHE A 355 11.45 -7.36 18.28
N ILE A 356 10.44 -7.04 17.47
CA ILE A 356 9.22 -7.83 17.34
C ILE A 356 9.54 -9.25 16.86
N ASN A 357 10.40 -9.37 15.86
CA ASN A 357 10.86 -10.68 15.38
C ASN A 357 11.88 -11.29 16.34
N SER A 358 12.89 -10.54 16.81
CA SER A 358 13.99 -11.09 17.60
C SER A 358 13.58 -11.53 19.01
N GLU A 359 12.51 -10.95 19.56
CA GLU A 359 11.92 -11.31 20.86
C GLU A 359 10.72 -12.27 20.71
N ASP A 360 10.47 -12.77 19.50
CA ASP A 360 9.43 -13.74 19.17
C ASP A 360 7.99 -13.29 19.53
N ILE A 361 7.70 -12.00 19.29
CA ILE A 361 6.41 -11.38 19.64
C ILE A 361 5.34 -11.69 18.61
N ALA A 362 5.64 -11.45 17.32
CA ALA A 362 4.75 -11.68 16.18
C ALA A 362 5.56 -11.74 14.87
N PRO A 363 5.00 -12.29 13.78
CA PRO A 363 5.63 -12.18 12.47
C PRO A 363 5.76 -10.73 12.02
N LEU A 364 6.85 -10.44 11.29
CA LEU A 364 7.03 -9.21 10.53
C LEU A 364 6.80 -9.49 9.05
N LEU A 365 6.22 -8.51 8.37
CA LEU A 365 6.24 -8.37 6.92
C LEU A 365 6.71 -6.94 6.60
N ILE A 366 7.92 -6.78 6.07
CA ILE A 366 8.37 -5.46 5.60
C ILE A 366 7.52 -5.10 4.38
N GLY A 367 6.46 -4.29 4.59
CA GLY A 367 5.43 -4.00 3.59
C GLY A 367 5.95 -3.19 2.41
N GLU A 368 6.91 -2.31 2.69
CA GLU A 368 7.61 -1.56 1.66
C GLU A 368 9.11 -1.46 1.98
N TRP A 369 9.92 -1.80 1.00
CA TRP A 369 11.36 -1.56 0.93
C TRP A 369 11.78 -1.52 -0.53
N GLY A 370 12.66 -0.63 -0.89
CA GLY A 370 13.04 -0.46 -2.29
C GLY A 370 13.92 0.78 -2.49
N GLY A 371 14.30 1.03 -3.74
CA GLY A 371 15.13 2.19 -4.05
C GLY A 371 15.76 2.12 -5.42
N PHE A 372 16.42 3.19 -5.82
CA PHE A 372 17.25 3.22 -7.01
C PHE A 372 18.56 2.47 -6.78
N MET A 373 19.04 1.79 -7.83
CA MET A 373 20.37 1.20 -7.91
C MET A 373 21.35 2.34 -8.24
N ASP A 374 21.94 2.95 -7.22
CA ASP A 374 22.80 4.14 -7.35
C ASP A 374 24.30 3.82 -7.29
N GLY A 375 24.65 2.53 -7.12
CA GLY A 375 26.01 2.05 -6.98
C GLY A 375 26.73 2.51 -5.70
N ALA A 376 25.98 3.00 -4.71
CA ALA A 376 26.52 3.63 -3.50
C ALA A 376 25.72 3.28 -2.23
N GLU A 377 25.40 4.28 -1.43
CA GLU A 377 24.81 4.12 -0.08
C GLU A 377 23.42 3.48 -0.11
N ASN A 378 22.61 3.78 -1.12
CA ASN A 378 21.26 3.21 -1.21
C ASN A 378 21.29 1.71 -1.56
N GLU A 379 22.13 1.32 -2.52
CA GLU A 379 22.33 -0.09 -2.89
C GLU A 379 22.96 -0.90 -1.73
N LYS A 380 23.88 -0.28 -0.98
CA LYS A 380 24.42 -0.85 0.25
C LYS A 380 23.32 -1.13 1.27
N TRP A 381 22.43 -0.16 1.49
CA TRP A 381 21.30 -0.33 2.42
C TRP A 381 20.33 -1.43 1.95
N LEU A 382 19.96 -1.44 0.66
CA LEU A 382 19.12 -2.49 0.06
C LEU A 382 19.71 -3.89 0.33
N THR A 383 21.02 -4.04 0.13
CA THR A 383 21.74 -5.30 0.37
C THR A 383 21.69 -5.70 1.85
N LEU A 384 21.97 -4.76 2.77
CA LEU A 384 21.97 -5.03 4.20
C LEU A 384 20.60 -5.41 4.73
N LEU A 385 19.53 -4.73 4.27
CA LEU A 385 18.17 -5.06 4.69
C LEU A 385 17.71 -6.40 4.12
N ARG A 386 17.98 -6.67 2.83
CA ARG A 386 17.71 -7.96 2.20
C ARG A 386 18.36 -9.11 2.99
N ASP A 387 19.66 -9.01 3.26
CA ASP A 387 20.39 -10.05 3.97
C ASP A 387 19.85 -10.24 5.40
N TYR A 388 19.50 -9.14 6.07
CA TYR A 388 18.89 -9.19 7.39
C TYR A 388 17.51 -9.89 7.39
N MET A 389 16.69 -9.66 6.36
CA MET A 389 15.39 -10.34 6.22
C MET A 389 15.57 -11.85 5.98
N ILE A 390 16.53 -12.24 5.14
CA ILE A 390 16.88 -13.65 4.90
C ILE A 390 17.32 -14.32 6.21
N ASP A 391 18.31 -13.72 6.90
CA ASP A 391 18.90 -14.29 8.11
C ASP A 391 17.88 -14.42 9.28
N ASN A 392 16.83 -13.63 9.26
CA ASN A 392 15.82 -13.59 10.32
C ASN A 392 14.43 -14.09 9.89
N HIS A 393 14.30 -14.67 8.70
CA HIS A 393 13.05 -15.21 8.14
C HIS A 393 11.90 -14.18 8.17
N ILE A 394 12.16 -12.96 7.71
CA ILE A 394 11.17 -11.88 7.69
C ILE A 394 10.47 -11.85 6.34
N ASN A 395 9.14 -11.88 6.35
CA ASN A 395 8.33 -11.72 5.15
C ASN A 395 8.47 -10.30 4.59
N HIS A 396 8.25 -10.12 3.28
CA HIS A 396 8.40 -8.79 2.68
C HIS A 396 7.65 -8.64 1.36
N THR A 397 7.37 -7.37 0.99
CA THR A 397 6.92 -6.95 -0.33
C THR A 397 7.75 -5.77 -0.83
N PHE A 398 8.46 -5.95 -1.95
CA PHE A 398 9.34 -4.93 -2.53
C PHE A 398 8.54 -3.77 -3.12
N TRP A 399 8.94 -2.53 -2.86
CA TRP A 399 8.36 -1.34 -3.48
C TRP A 399 9.21 -0.89 -4.66
N CYS A 400 8.78 -1.14 -5.93
CA CYS A 400 7.58 -1.81 -6.37
C CYS A 400 7.78 -2.39 -7.79
N LEU A 401 6.75 -3.00 -8.37
CA LEU A 401 6.78 -3.38 -9.79
C LEU A 401 6.76 -2.15 -10.71
N ASN A 402 6.04 -1.11 -10.32
CA ASN A 402 5.75 0.08 -11.11
C ASN A 402 6.99 0.95 -11.35
N PRO A 403 7.35 1.26 -12.61
CA PRO A 403 8.49 2.12 -12.95
C PRO A 403 8.29 3.59 -12.61
N ASN A 404 7.06 4.01 -12.36
CA ASN A 404 6.68 5.40 -12.12
C ASN A 404 6.62 5.79 -10.64
N SER A 405 7.19 4.99 -9.73
CA SER A 405 7.53 5.44 -8.38
C SER A 405 8.66 6.47 -8.45
N GLY A 406 8.41 7.67 -7.92
CA GLY A 406 9.29 8.83 -8.12
C GLY A 406 10.60 8.78 -7.33
N ASP A 407 10.61 8.05 -6.22
CA ASP A 407 11.70 7.96 -5.23
C ASP A 407 12.41 6.61 -5.20
N THR A 408 11.84 5.58 -5.81
CA THR A 408 12.43 4.23 -5.84
C THR A 408 12.58 3.65 -7.24
N GLY A 409 11.82 4.14 -8.23
CA GLY A 409 11.63 3.42 -9.50
C GLY A 409 10.93 2.08 -9.28
N GLY A 410 10.98 1.18 -10.26
CA GLY A 410 10.35 -0.13 -10.21
C GLY A 410 11.25 -1.27 -10.60
N LEU A 411 10.75 -2.50 -10.45
CA LEU A 411 11.33 -3.72 -11.01
C LEU A 411 11.07 -3.83 -12.51
N LEU A 412 10.04 -3.12 -13.03
CA LEU A 412 9.69 -3.10 -14.44
C LEU A 412 10.05 -1.77 -15.08
N ASP A 413 10.22 -1.77 -16.38
CA ASP A 413 10.32 -0.56 -17.20
C ASP A 413 8.93 0.04 -17.52
N TYR A 414 8.89 1.19 -18.17
CA TYR A 414 7.64 1.88 -18.52
C TYR A 414 6.76 1.14 -19.55
N SER A 415 7.25 0.06 -20.16
CA SER A 415 6.43 -0.83 -21.00
C SER A 415 5.67 -1.87 -20.18
N PHE A 416 6.01 -2.05 -18.90
CA PHE A 416 5.56 -3.12 -18.02
C PHE A 416 5.78 -4.54 -18.60
N SER A 417 6.77 -4.69 -19.46
CA SER A 417 7.12 -5.96 -20.12
C SER A 417 8.60 -6.32 -20.00
N SER A 418 9.44 -5.39 -19.59
CA SER A 418 10.88 -5.61 -19.40
C SER A 418 11.25 -5.36 -17.94
N TRP A 419 12.18 -6.17 -17.44
CA TRP A 419 12.65 -6.09 -16.06
C TRP A 419 13.93 -5.26 -15.96
N ASP A 420 14.07 -4.53 -14.86
CA ASP A 420 15.35 -4.01 -14.39
C ASP A 420 16.14 -5.18 -13.80
N GLU A 421 16.98 -5.81 -14.64
CA GLU A 421 17.68 -7.04 -14.27
C GLU A 421 18.71 -6.83 -13.15
N GLU A 422 19.29 -5.63 -13.03
CA GLU A 422 20.22 -5.29 -11.96
C GLU A 422 19.49 -5.22 -10.62
N LYS A 423 18.38 -4.52 -10.58
CA LYS A 423 17.53 -4.42 -9.39
C LYS A 423 16.90 -5.77 -9.02
N TYR A 424 16.46 -6.53 -10.03
CA TYR A 424 15.94 -7.87 -9.80
C TYR A 424 17.01 -8.82 -9.23
N ALA A 425 18.24 -8.79 -9.73
CA ALA A 425 19.34 -9.62 -9.21
C ALA A 425 19.69 -9.29 -7.75
N LEU A 426 19.48 -8.04 -7.30
CA LEU A 426 19.59 -7.70 -5.89
C LEU A 426 18.41 -8.28 -5.08
N PHE A 427 17.20 -8.26 -5.62
CA PHE A 427 15.98 -8.70 -4.97
C PHE A 427 15.83 -10.23 -4.93
N GLU A 428 16.18 -10.92 -6.02
CA GLU A 428 15.98 -12.37 -6.23
C GLU A 428 16.44 -13.26 -5.06
N PRO A 429 17.59 -13.05 -4.39
CA PRO A 429 18.01 -13.89 -3.27
C PRO A 429 17.06 -13.94 -2.08
N SER A 430 16.19 -12.92 -1.93
CA SER A 430 15.18 -12.86 -0.88
C SER A 430 13.87 -13.57 -1.23
N LEU A 431 13.71 -14.04 -2.47
CA LEU A 431 12.54 -14.80 -2.89
C LEU A 431 12.63 -16.25 -2.41
N TRP A 432 11.50 -16.81 -2.01
CA TRP A 432 11.42 -18.17 -1.50
C TRP A 432 11.65 -19.22 -2.58
N GLN A 433 12.75 -19.96 -2.47
CA GLN A 433 13.18 -20.97 -3.43
C GLN A 433 13.85 -22.14 -2.72
N ASP A 434 13.82 -23.33 -3.32
CA ASP A 434 14.52 -24.50 -2.80
C ASP A 434 16.04 -24.46 -3.12
N GLU A 435 16.79 -25.44 -2.60
CA GLU A 435 18.23 -25.56 -2.78
C GLU A 435 18.68 -25.71 -4.26
N ASP A 436 17.76 -26.05 -5.16
CA ASP A 436 17.98 -26.10 -6.61
C ASP A 436 17.58 -24.79 -7.31
N GLY A 437 17.13 -23.77 -6.58
CA GLY A 437 16.68 -22.47 -7.11
C GLY A 437 15.28 -22.50 -7.71
N LYS A 438 14.44 -23.45 -7.31
CA LYS A 438 13.06 -23.57 -7.78
C LYS A 438 12.14 -22.83 -6.82
N TYR A 439 11.40 -21.84 -7.33
CA TYR A 439 10.51 -21.00 -6.52
C TYR A 439 9.35 -21.80 -5.92
N ILE A 440 8.89 -21.36 -4.74
CA ILE A 440 7.89 -22.05 -3.92
C ILE A 440 6.63 -21.17 -3.82
N SER A 441 5.49 -21.77 -4.19
CA SER A 441 4.17 -21.16 -4.07
C SER A 441 3.70 -21.15 -2.62
N LEU A 442 2.79 -20.23 -2.30
CA LEU A 442 1.99 -20.27 -1.08
C LEU A 442 0.72 -21.14 -1.24
N ASP A 443 0.47 -21.62 -2.45
CA ASP A 443 -0.69 -22.45 -2.79
C ASP A 443 -0.30 -23.93 -2.74
N HIS A 444 -1.12 -24.74 -2.07
CA HIS A 444 -0.86 -26.17 -1.90
C HIS A 444 -0.94 -26.97 -3.19
N GLN A 445 -1.75 -26.51 -4.16
CA GLN A 445 -2.02 -27.24 -5.40
C GLN A 445 -1.41 -26.58 -6.62
N VAL A 446 -1.31 -25.25 -6.63
CA VAL A 446 -0.84 -24.48 -7.78
C VAL A 446 0.62 -24.12 -7.63
N ALA A 447 1.45 -24.59 -8.55
CA ALA A 447 2.85 -24.20 -8.62
C ALA A 447 2.97 -22.72 -9.01
N ILE A 448 3.96 -22.03 -8.45
CA ILE A 448 4.22 -20.64 -8.85
C ILE A 448 4.89 -20.60 -10.22
N GLY A 449 4.26 -19.90 -11.17
CA GLY A 449 4.77 -19.78 -12.53
C GLY A 449 4.95 -21.12 -13.26
N SER A 450 5.72 -21.08 -14.34
CA SER A 450 5.93 -22.25 -15.20
C SER A 450 7.01 -23.23 -14.69
N ASN A 451 7.93 -22.77 -13.86
CA ASN A 451 9.09 -23.53 -13.38
C ASN A 451 9.15 -23.69 -11.87
N GLY A 452 8.19 -23.11 -11.14
CA GLY A 452 8.09 -23.22 -9.69
C GLY A 452 7.48 -24.55 -9.23
N GLN A 453 7.12 -24.61 -7.97
CA GLN A 453 6.47 -25.77 -7.35
C GLN A 453 5.36 -25.31 -6.41
N SER A 454 4.38 -26.19 -6.16
CA SER A 454 3.35 -25.95 -5.16
C SER A 454 3.90 -26.13 -3.75
N LEU A 455 3.20 -25.60 -2.76
CA LEU A 455 3.58 -25.78 -1.35
C LEU A 455 3.62 -27.25 -0.96
N SER A 456 2.61 -28.05 -1.39
CA SER A 456 2.58 -29.50 -1.13
C SER A 456 3.74 -30.24 -1.78
N ASP A 457 4.13 -29.90 -3.01
CA ASP A 457 5.26 -30.53 -3.69
C ASP A 457 6.58 -30.21 -2.99
N TYR A 458 6.76 -28.97 -2.52
CA TYR A 458 7.97 -28.56 -1.80
C TYR A 458 8.14 -29.40 -0.52
N TYR A 459 7.13 -29.44 0.35
CA TYR A 459 7.23 -30.19 1.60
C TYR A 459 7.28 -31.72 1.39
N ALA A 460 6.68 -32.23 0.33
CA ALA A 460 6.81 -33.66 -0.03
C ALA A 460 8.21 -34.01 -0.57
N SER A 461 8.96 -33.03 -1.09
CA SER A 461 10.28 -33.27 -1.69
C SER A 461 11.38 -33.57 -0.66
N GLY A 462 11.22 -33.11 0.59
CA GLY A 462 12.24 -33.18 1.64
C GLY A 462 13.47 -32.30 1.38
N LYS A 463 13.35 -31.31 0.47
CA LYS A 463 14.38 -30.31 0.19
C LYS A 463 14.37 -29.18 1.23
N SER A 464 15.50 -28.51 1.35
CA SER A 464 15.63 -27.28 2.12
C SER A 464 15.38 -26.05 1.27
N SER A 465 15.03 -24.93 1.91
CA SER A 465 14.84 -23.62 1.30
C SER A 465 16.09 -22.74 1.47
N ASN A 466 16.27 -21.78 0.56
CA ASN A 466 17.29 -20.72 0.70
C ASN A 466 17.09 -19.89 1.98
N LEU A 467 15.85 -19.84 2.51
CA LEU A 467 15.51 -19.11 3.74
C LEU A 467 15.59 -19.95 5.00
N ASP A 468 15.79 -21.28 4.92
CA ASP A 468 15.98 -22.17 6.09
C ASP A 468 17.34 -21.96 6.80
N ALA A 469 18.24 -21.20 6.23
CA ALA A 469 19.62 -21.08 6.68
C ALA A 469 19.81 -20.25 7.97
N GLY A 470 18.80 -19.58 8.47
CA GLY A 470 18.90 -18.70 9.64
C GLY A 470 18.35 -19.33 10.92
N GLY A 471 19.07 -20.03 11.60
CA GLY A 471 19.05 -20.69 12.90
C GLY A 471 18.11 -20.28 14.03
N LYS A 472 16.80 -20.01 13.85
CA LYS A 472 15.85 -20.14 14.96
C LYS A 472 15.29 -21.56 14.98
N THR A 473 15.24 -22.17 16.16
CA THR A 473 14.66 -23.51 16.35
C THR A 473 13.17 -23.46 16.04
N ASP A 474 12.71 -24.41 15.23
CA ASP A 474 11.31 -24.56 14.87
C ASP A 474 10.38 -24.49 16.08
N PRO A 475 9.36 -23.65 16.07
CA PRO A 475 8.31 -23.72 17.08
C PRO A 475 7.57 -25.05 16.92
N LYS A 476 7.03 -25.55 18.03
CA LYS A 476 6.24 -26.78 17.98
C LYS A 476 5.02 -26.58 17.09
N PRO A 477 4.64 -27.58 16.27
CA PRO A 477 3.40 -27.54 15.50
C PRO A 477 2.23 -27.12 16.39
N VAL A 478 1.46 -26.16 15.94
CA VAL A 478 0.21 -25.76 16.59
C VAL A 478 -0.90 -26.57 15.96
N ASP A 479 -1.81 -27.08 16.77
CA ASP A 479 -3.00 -27.74 16.26
C ASP A 479 -3.75 -26.76 15.34
N PRO A 480 -4.20 -27.19 14.15
CA PRO A 480 -4.89 -26.32 13.21
C PRO A 480 -6.10 -25.69 13.89
N VAL A 481 -6.32 -24.40 13.63
CA VAL A 481 -7.53 -23.70 14.09
C VAL A 481 -8.74 -24.43 13.53
N VAL A 482 -9.38 -25.23 14.35
CA VAL A 482 -10.61 -25.95 13.97
C VAL A 482 -11.71 -24.92 13.86
N THR A 483 -12.05 -24.54 12.65
CA THR A 483 -13.24 -23.75 12.36
C THR A 483 -14.46 -24.60 12.73
N THR A 484 -14.92 -24.50 13.97
CA THR A 484 -16.20 -25.08 14.37
C THR A 484 -17.32 -24.25 13.76
N THR A 485 -17.77 -24.68 12.60
CA THR A 485 -19.05 -24.22 12.04
C THR A 485 -20.14 -24.67 13.02
N THR A 486 -20.54 -23.79 13.92
CA THR A 486 -21.67 -24.03 14.82
C THR A 486 -22.95 -23.91 13.98
N THR A 487 -23.38 -25.02 13.43
CA THR A 487 -24.74 -25.15 12.90
C THR A 487 -25.70 -25.06 14.09
N SER A 488 -26.27 -23.90 14.34
CA SER A 488 -27.31 -23.72 15.34
C SER A 488 -28.59 -24.41 14.86
N THR A 489 -28.79 -25.63 15.26
CA THR A 489 -30.10 -26.28 15.24
C THR A 489 -30.96 -25.67 16.35
N THR A 490 -31.84 -24.78 15.97
CA THR A 490 -32.94 -24.31 16.82
C THR A 490 -33.87 -25.49 17.18
N SER A 491 -33.77 -25.96 18.41
CA SER A 491 -34.84 -26.79 19.00
C SER A 491 -35.68 -25.89 19.90
N ASP A 492 -36.90 -25.65 19.46
CA ASP A 492 -37.99 -25.08 20.25
C ASP A 492 -38.18 -25.85 21.56
N THR A 493 -38.05 -25.16 22.68
CA THR A 493 -38.66 -25.62 23.92
C THR A 493 -39.30 -24.42 24.62
N THR A 494 -40.59 -24.38 24.49
CA THR A 494 -41.52 -23.52 25.23
C THR A 494 -41.44 -23.85 26.74
N THR A 495 -41.18 -22.83 27.56
CA THR A 495 -41.58 -22.88 28.97
C THR A 495 -41.95 -21.49 29.47
N THR A 496 -43.22 -21.36 29.81
CA THR A 496 -43.93 -20.26 30.45
C THR A 496 -43.52 -20.07 31.91
N SER A 497 -43.41 -18.81 32.37
CA SER A 497 -43.94 -18.25 33.63
C SER A 497 -43.18 -16.99 34.00
N ALA A 498 -43.81 -15.88 33.94
CA ALA A 498 -44.62 -15.15 34.92
C ALA A 498 -43.82 -14.10 35.74
N THR A 499 -44.14 -12.86 35.41
CA THR A 499 -44.47 -11.67 36.22
C THR A 499 -43.62 -11.33 37.46
N THR A 500 -43.03 -10.14 37.49
CA THR A 500 -43.48 -9.08 38.41
C THR A 500 -42.95 -7.70 37.93
N GLN A 501 -43.90 -6.76 37.89
CA GLN A 501 -43.70 -5.32 37.75
C GLN A 501 -43.01 -4.74 38.99
N ASP A 502 -42.21 -3.72 38.82
CA ASP A 502 -42.44 -2.52 39.63
C ASP A 502 -41.95 -1.24 38.90
N THR A 503 -42.87 -0.30 38.91
CA THR A 503 -42.84 1.06 38.40
C THR A 503 -42.11 1.97 39.38
N GLN A 504 -41.34 2.94 38.88
CA GLN A 504 -41.46 4.32 39.38
C GLN A 504 -40.91 5.35 38.38
N GLU A 505 -41.80 6.23 38.09
CA GLU A 505 -41.75 7.52 37.39
C GLU A 505 -41.01 8.58 38.24
N SER A 506 -40.38 9.53 37.61
CA SER A 506 -40.42 10.96 37.97
C SER A 506 -39.54 11.81 37.03
N THR A 507 -40.11 12.46 36.10
CA THR A 507 -40.48 13.88 35.88
C THR A 507 -39.36 14.90 35.88
N THR A 508 -39.20 15.51 34.69
CA THR A 508 -39.17 16.95 34.30
C THR A 508 -38.18 17.89 34.93
N THR A 509 -37.41 18.63 34.16
CA THR A 509 -37.73 19.98 33.66
C THR A 509 -36.60 20.57 32.80
N GLU A 510 -36.96 21.02 31.60
CA GLU A 510 -36.26 22.12 30.92
C GLU A 510 -36.46 23.46 31.65
N PRO A 511 -35.60 24.45 31.42
CA PRO A 511 -36.11 25.54 30.61
C PRO A 511 -35.11 26.14 29.60
N THR A 512 -35.66 26.49 28.49
CA THR A 512 -35.30 27.44 27.46
C THR A 512 -34.88 28.81 28.00
N THR A 513 -33.82 29.42 27.43
CA THR A 513 -33.81 30.90 27.24
C THR A 513 -32.91 31.25 26.05
N THR A 514 -33.55 31.79 25.05
CA THR A 514 -33.05 32.58 23.93
C THR A 514 -32.37 33.87 24.38
N THR A 515 -31.29 34.26 23.73
CA THR A 515 -31.03 35.69 23.45
C THR A 515 -30.14 35.83 22.20
N GLU A 516 -30.75 36.37 21.15
CA GLU A 516 -30.06 36.99 20.01
C GLU A 516 -29.30 38.24 20.48
N THR A 517 -28.16 38.53 19.84
CA THR A 517 -27.77 39.90 19.50
C THR A 517 -26.70 39.91 18.39
N SER A 518 -27.14 40.23 17.21
CA SER A 518 -26.71 41.26 16.23
C SER A 518 -25.21 41.53 15.97
N ILE A 519 -24.93 41.42 14.67
CA ILE A 519 -23.82 41.93 13.84
C ILE A 519 -23.72 43.49 13.96
N PRO A 520 -22.54 44.06 13.75
CA PRO A 520 -22.45 45.01 12.65
C PRO A 520 -21.27 44.85 11.72
N SER A 521 -21.58 44.96 10.44
CA SER A 521 -20.74 45.27 9.30
C SER A 521 -20.14 46.67 9.42
N GLN A 522 -18.94 46.87 8.93
CA GLN A 522 -18.46 48.11 8.24
C GLN A 522 -17.12 47.76 7.58
N THR A 523 -16.87 48.05 6.44
CA THR A 523 -16.99 48.95 5.30
C THR A 523 -15.61 49.10 4.68
N SER A 524 -15.60 48.86 3.38
CA SER A 524 -14.54 49.16 2.42
C SER A 524 -14.07 50.61 2.46
N THR A 525 -12.79 50.85 2.19
CA THR A 525 -12.34 52.11 1.56
C THR A 525 -11.31 51.83 0.49
N ASP A 526 -11.74 52.11 -0.70
CA ASP A 526 -10.89 52.40 -1.88
C ASP A 526 -10.00 53.63 -1.62
N ILE A 527 -8.76 53.56 -2.07
CA ILE A 527 -8.04 54.77 -2.51
C ILE A 527 -7.32 54.47 -3.83
N SER A 528 -7.84 55.07 -4.84
CA SER A 528 -7.21 55.30 -6.13
C SER A 528 -6.27 56.52 -6.09
N GLY A 529 -5.24 56.49 -6.92
CA GLY A 529 -4.44 57.70 -7.24
C GLY A 529 -3.12 57.30 -7.88
N SER A 530 -3.05 57.30 -9.11
CA SER A 530 -2.74 58.30 -10.15
C SER A 530 -1.32 58.20 -10.70
N THR A 531 -1.27 57.77 -11.93
CA THR A 531 -0.37 58.11 -13.07
C THR A 531 0.88 58.97 -12.80
N SER A 532 2.01 58.44 -13.25
CA SER A 532 2.94 59.30 -14.02
C SER A 532 3.77 58.46 -14.99
N SER A 533 3.64 58.79 -16.26
CA SER A 533 4.40 58.34 -17.40
C SER A 533 5.86 58.80 -17.31
N ASN A 534 6.79 57.89 -17.56
CA ASN A 534 8.04 58.27 -18.22
C ASN A 534 8.49 57.12 -19.13
N THR A 535 8.45 57.39 -20.38
CA THR A 535 9.12 56.68 -21.49
C THR A 535 10.63 56.81 -21.31
N ASP A 536 11.28 55.66 -21.10
CA ASP A 536 12.69 55.57 -21.48
C ASP A 536 12.93 54.19 -22.13
N SER A 537 13.28 54.28 -23.42
CA SER A 537 13.65 53.14 -24.23
C SER A 537 15.05 52.68 -23.84
N SER A 538 15.14 51.66 -22.99
CA SER A 538 16.34 50.87 -22.88
C SER A 538 16.02 49.47 -23.47
N VAL A 539 16.61 49.19 -24.63
CA VAL A 539 16.70 47.84 -25.21
C VAL A 539 17.33 46.95 -24.16
N ALA A 540 16.55 46.02 -23.59
CA ALA A 540 17.07 44.95 -22.74
C ALA A 540 18.09 44.13 -23.55
N PRO A 541 19.22 43.69 -22.96
CA PRO A 541 20.14 42.77 -23.62
C PRO A 541 19.35 41.51 -24.00
N ALA A 542 19.56 41.02 -25.24
CA ALA A 542 18.99 39.75 -25.66
C ALA A 542 19.38 38.68 -24.61
N GLU A 543 18.37 38.09 -23.96
CA GLU A 543 18.58 36.99 -23.02
C GLU A 543 19.29 35.86 -23.78
N LYS A 544 20.40 35.40 -23.21
CA LYS A 544 21.24 34.38 -23.84
C LYS A 544 20.49 33.03 -23.69
N THR A 545 20.13 32.41 -24.80
CA THR A 545 19.59 31.05 -24.79
C THR A 545 20.62 30.12 -24.16
N LEU A 546 20.23 29.44 -23.09
CA LEU A 546 20.97 28.37 -22.42
C LEU A 546 20.10 27.13 -22.52
N LEU A 547 20.43 26.22 -23.46
CA LEU A 547 19.64 24.99 -23.63
C LEU A 547 19.63 24.16 -22.36
N GLY A 548 18.44 23.78 -21.95
CA GLY A 548 18.19 23.04 -20.71
C GLY A 548 17.88 23.91 -19.47
N ASP A 549 18.16 25.22 -19.49
CA ASP A 549 17.77 26.16 -18.42
C ASP A 549 16.34 26.66 -18.69
N VAL A 550 15.39 25.77 -18.42
CA VAL A 550 13.96 25.98 -18.75
C VAL A 550 13.35 27.06 -17.86
N ASN A 551 13.79 27.19 -16.62
CA ASN A 551 13.28 28.21 -15.70
C ASN A 551 13.99 29.58 -15.83
N CYS A 552 15.02 29.68 -16.67
CA CYS A 552 15.80 30.89 -16.90
C CYS A 552 16.53 31.39 -15.64
N ASP A 553 16.98 30.52 -14.74
CA ASP A 553 17.75 30.89 -13.53
C ASP A 553 19.26 30.98 -13.78
N GLY A 554 19.72 30.68 -15.01
CA GLY A 554 21.12 30.72 -15.43
C GLY A 554 21.89 29.43 -15.19
N ALA A 555 21.20 28.32 -14.82
CA ALA A 555 21.83 27.02 -14.57
C ALA A 555 20.90 25.86 -14.90
N VAL A 556 21.42 24.82 -15.56
CA VAL A 556 20.64 23.60 -15.88
C VAL A 556 20.64 22.66 -14.68
N LYS A 557 19.47 22.39 -14.09
CA LYS A 557 19.27 21.60 -12.85
C LYS A 557 17.98 20.76 -12.92
N SER A 558 17.70 20.01 -11.85
CA SER A 558 16.49 19.17 -11.74
C SER A 558 15.16 19.96 -11.75
N ASN A 559 15.16 21.24 -11.31
CA ASN A 559 13.99 22.12 -11.40
C ASN A 559 13.59 22.45 -12.85
N ASP A 560 14.56 22.51 -13.78
CA ASP A 560 14.27 22.68 -15.20
C ASP A 560 13.59 21.45 -15.79
N LEU A 561 14.05 20.26 -15.40
CA LEU A 561 13.41 19.01 -15.79
C LEU A 561 11.98 18.92 -15.28
N LEU A 562 11.74 19.37 -14.04
CA LEU A 562 10.40 19.40 -13.46
C LEU A 562 9.49 20.37 -14.20
N LEU A 563 9.97 21.58 -14.50
CA LEU A 563 9.21 22.59 -15.25
C LEU A 563 8.86 22.09 -16.66
N LEU A 564 9.83 21.48 -17.35
CA LEU A 564 9.60 20.88 -18.67
C LEU A 564 8.57 19.73 -18.62
N LYS A 565 8.61 18.88 -17.59
CA LYS A 565 7.60 17.85 -17.38
C LYS A 565 6.20 18.44 -17.21
N LYS A 566 6.04 19.46 -16.38
CA LYS A 566 4.76 20.14 -16.16
C LYS A 566 4.20 20.72 -17.45
N TYR A 567 5.04 21.36 -18.26
CA TYR A 567 4.65 21.89 -19.57
C TYR A 567 4.14 20.79 -20.51
N LEU A 568 4.88 19.68 -20.63
CA LEU A 568 4.48 18.56 -21.48
C LEU A 568 3.19 17.86 -21.04
N LEU A 569 2.86 17.97 -19.75
CA LEU A 569 1.60 17.48 -19.18
C LEU A 569 0.45 18.51 -19.25
N GLY A 570 0.71 19.72 -19.78
CA GLY A 570 -0.29 20.78 -19.86
C GLY A 570 -0.66 21.41 -18.51
N LEU A 571 0.22 21.26 -17.50
CA LEU A 571 0.01 21.77 -16.14
C LEU A 571 0.60 23.19 -15.95
N GLU A 572 1.47 23.63 -16.83
CA GLU A 572 2.13 24.94 -16.77
C GLU A 572 2.48 25.43 -18.18
N ASP A 573 2.29 26.73 -18.45
CA ASP A 573 2.67 27.35 -19.71
C ASP A 573 4.08 27.93 -19.63
N LEU A 574 4.87 27.76 -20.70
CA LEU A 574 6.21 28.32 -20.80
C LEU A 574 6.19 29.63 -21.63
N THR A 575 7.00 30.59 -21.19
CA THR A 575 7.28 31.82 -21.96
C THR A 575 8.07 31.52 -23.23
N GLU A 576 8.11 32.46 -24.19
CA GLU A 576 8.85 32.27 -25.43
C GLU A 576 10.35 31.98 -25.23
N GLN A 577 10.98 32.53 -24.18
CA GLN A 577 12.38 32.25 -23.84
C GLN A 577 12.54 30.88 -23.24
N GLN A 578 11.65 30.47 -22.34
CA GLN A 578 11.63 29.16 -21.74
C GLN A 578 11.42 28.03 -22.76
N LEU A 579 10.53 28.25 -23.75
CA LEU A 579 10.34 27.31 -24.87
C LEU A 579 11.61 27.16 -25.72
N LYS A 580 12.37 28.26 -25.94
CA LYS A 580 13.66 28.18 -26.63
C LYS A 580 14.72 27.43 -25.84
N ASN A 581 14.73 27.58 -24.54
CA ASN A 581 15.66 26.86 -23.66
C ASN A 581 15.27 25.39 -23.50
N ALA A 582 13.98 25.07 -23.64
CA ALA A 582 13.41 23.71 -23.51
C ALA A 582 13.53 22.85 -24.78
N ASP A 583 13.77 23.48 -25.97
CA ASP A 583 13.98 22.80 -27.25
C ASP A 583 15.46 22.38 -27.38
N LEU A 584 15.83 21.28 -26.69
CA LEU A 584 17.22 20.84 -26.57
C LEU A 584 17.76 20.23 -27.88
N ASN A 585 16.89 19.73 -28.75
CA ASN A 585 17.28 19.15 -30.03
C ASN A 585 17.17 20.16 -31.18
N GLU A 586 16.74 21.39 -30.91
CA GLU A 586 16.59 22.50 -31.85
C GLU A 586 15.65 22.23 -33.06
N ASP A 587 14.65 21.32 -32.85
CA ASP A 587 13.67 20.98 -33.90
C ASP A 587 12.47 21.97 -33.97
N LYS A 588 12.46 22.98 -33.10
CA LYS A 588 11.43 24.02 -32.94
C LYS A 588 10.12 23.51 -32.31
N GLN A 589 10.18 22.36 -31.64
CA GLN A 589 9.04 21.80 -30.97
C GLN A 589 9.51 21.19 -29.65
N VAL A 590 8.88 21.57 -28.53
CA VAL A 590 9.18 21.00 -27.21
C VAL A 590 8.35 19.76 -27.01
N LYS A 591 9.00 18.61 -26.89
CA LYS A 591 8.40 17.27 -26.79
C LYS A 591 9.13 16.37 -25.79
N SER A 592 8.70 15.11 -25.68
CA SER A 592 9.31 14.11 -24.80
C SER A 592 10.80 13.78 -25.11
N ASN A 593 11.23 13.96 -26.38
CA ASN A 593 12.63 13.82 -26.76
C ASN A 593 13.53 14.91 -26.15
N ASP A 594 13.03 16.14 -25.98
CA ASP A 594 13.76 17.21 -25.30
C ASP A 594 13.88 16.94 -23.81
N LEU A 595 12.83 16.41 -23.21
CA LEU A 595 12.85 15.97 -21.81
C LEU A 595 13.88 14.85 -21.60
N LEU A 596 13.95 13.89 -22.53
CA LEU A 596 14.95 12.81 -22.48
C LEU A 596 16.37 13.37 -22.63
N THR A 597 16.58 14.32 -23.56
CA THR A 597 17.87 14.98 -23.74
C THR A 597 18.26 15.75 -22.48
N LEU A 598 17.36 16.54 -21.89
CA LEU A 598 17.63 17.25 -20.64
C LEU A 598 18.00 16.29 -19.51
N LYS A 599 17.29 15.16 -19.40
CA LYS A 599 17.61 14.14 -18.41
C LYS A 599 19.01 13.54 -18.62
N LYS A 600 19.42 13.25 -19.86
CA LYS A 600 20.77 12.77 -20.17
C LYS A 600 21.83 13.80 -19.82
N THR A 601 21.63 15.07 -20.20
CA THR A 601 22.55 16.18 -19.86
C THR A 601 22.72 16.31 -18.33
N LEU A 602 21.63 16.21 -17.55
CA LEU A 602 21.69 16.26 -16.09
C LEU A 602 22.42 15.05 -15.46
N LEU A 603 22.41 13.92 -16.15
CA LEU A 603 23.10 12.70 -15.73
C LEU A 603 24.53 12.59 -16.29
N GLY A 604 24.98 13.55 -17.13
CA GLY A 604 26.30 13.51 -17.77
C GLY A 604 26.45 12.37 -18.78
N LEU A 605 25.35 11.98 -19.44
CA LEU A 605 25.29 10.86 -20.39
C LEU A 605 25.25 11.30 -21.86
N ASP A 606 25.72 12.51 -22.20
CA ASP A 606 25.80 13.05 -23.56
C ASP A 606 26.89 12.41 -24.42
#